data_aff762cedadded30dc5210ba2d9a9bfe
#
_entry.id   aff762cedadded30dc5210ba2d9a9bfe
#
_cell.length_a   1.000
_cell.length_b   1.000
_cell.length_c   1.000
_cell.angle_alpha   90.00
_cell.angle_beta   90.00
_cell.angle_gamma   90.00
#
_symmetry.space_group_name_H-M   'P 1'
#
loop_
_entity.id
_entity.type
_entity.pdbx_description
1 polymer ?
#
loop_
_entity_poly.entity_id
_entity_poly.type
_entity_poly.pdbx_seq_one_letter_code
_entity_poly.pdbx_strand_id
1 'polypeptide(L)'
;MGLKDQKRKRVTANRTPATDIEPLLPNAPGRGKALMLKQIRMDASNGDGVSASQGRAARDTRLPLPSFFIIGPPRTGTSWLHEVLSRHTLLPSPTKETRFFDNHFERGFDWYNAHFPTSTENRLVGEVAPTYFASTQARERIGKTIPEAKVVCIFRDPVERVVSLYRMKRAYGMIPWSFEEAITRDSELLESSKYGANLKAWMHTLGPDQVLATVYDDLRDEPQLYLDCVTDFIGVPRFELAPSQIGRVFASETMTHPRNYRRTRSATAMAEWLKVRQLDTVVAAVKKSPLLKLVLGGGPPFAKLSRDLSLKLYEHFRPEVEELEGLLNRDFSAWKLPSMATSQSR
;
A
#
# COMPACT_ATOMS: atom_id res chain seq x y z
N MET A 1 29.23 6.67 67.55
CA MET A 1 30.54 6.88 66.90
C MET A 1 30.61 5.96 65.70
N GLY A 2 30.56 6.33 64.48
CA GLY A 2 30.65 7.52 63.68
C GLY A 2 29.96 7.29 62.39
N LEU A 3 29.23 8.31 61.90
CA LEU A 3 28.63 8.42 60.61
C LEU A 3 29.69 8.42 59.50
N LYS A 4 29.38 7.78 58.38
CA LYS A 4 30.01 8.10 57.09
C LYS A 4 28.93 8.30 56.03
N ASP A 5 28.85 9.51 55.57
CA ASP A 5 28.16 10.01 54.40
C ASP A 5 28.44 9.20 53.13
N GLN A 6 27.42 8.78 52.43
CA GLN A 6 27.52 8.44 51.00
C GLN A 6 26.71 9.41 50.15
N LYS A 7 27.42 10.29 49.46
CA LYS A 7 26.93 11.20 48.44
C LYS A 7 26.28 10.43 47.30
N ARG A 8 24.98 10.60 47.14
CA ARG A 8 24.25 10.19 45.94
C ARG A 8 24.63 11.13 44.76
N LYS A 9 25.37 10.59 43.79
CA LYS A 9 25.55 11.24 42.50
C LYS A 9 24.22 11.20 41.75
N ARG A 10 23.65 12.37 41.47
CA ARG A 10 22.55 12.57 40.49
C ARG A 10 23.11 12.33 39.10
N VAL A 11 22.64 11.29 38.43
CA VAL A 11 22.82 11.09 37.00
C VAL A 11 21.78 11.97 36.34
N THR A 12 22.22 13.04 35.71
CA THR A 12 21.41 13.87 34.81
C THR A 12 21.14 13.08 33.52
N ALA A 13 19.95 12.60 33.36
CA ALA A 13 19.48 12.04 32.08
C ALA A 13 19.38 13.19 31.06
N ASN A 14 20.23 13.14 30.06
CA ASN A 14 20.10 13.96 28.83
C ASN A 14 18.79 13.60 28.15
N ARG A 15 17.79 14.48 28.24
CA ARG A 15 16.59 14.44 27.41
C ARG A 15 16.99 14.95 26.02
N THR A 16 17.02 14.08 25.05
CA THR A 16 16.96 14.44 23.62
C THR A 16 15.65 15.18 23.38
N PRO A 17 15.65 16.32 22.69
CA PRO A 17 14.40 17.01 22.39
C PRO A 17 13.54 16.14 21.48
N ALA A 18 12.31 15.87 21.90
CA ALA A 18 11.27 15.35 21.03
C ALA A 18 11.03 16.39 19.93
N THR A 19 11.31 16.02 18.70
CA THR A 19 10.89 16.80 17.53
C THR A 19 9.37 16.77 17.49
N ASP A 20 8.76 17.91 17.83
CA ASP A 20 7.34 18.14 17.67
C ASP A 20 7.02 18.05 16.18
N ILE A 21 6.42 16.93 15.78
CA ILE A 21 5.79 16.81 14.47
C ILE A 21 4.44 17.50 14.61
N GLU A 22 4.35 18.73 14.11
CA GLU A 22 3.05 19.44 14.05
C GLU A 22 2.01 18.60 13.28
N PRO A 23 0.75 18.57 13.74
CA PRO A 23 -0.31 17.84 13.08
C PRO A 23 -0.62 18.45 11.71
N LEU A 24 -0.59 17.63 10.68
CA LEU A 24 -0.64 18.00 9.25
C LEU A 24 -2.01 18.49 8.74
N LEU A 25 -3.04 18.73 9.59
CA LEU A 25 -4.34 19.24 9.11
C LEU A 25 -5.08 20.09 10.17
N PRO A 26 -5.72 21.23 9.79
CA PRO A 26 -6.53 22.03 10.70
C PRO A 26 -7.96 21.49 10.88
N ASN A 27 -8.47 21.57 12.11
CA ASN A 27 -9.84 21.24 12.50
C ASN A 27 -10.88 22.14 11.83
N ALA A 28 -11.94 21.55 11.26
CA ALA A 28 -13.23 22.23 11.04
C ALA A 28 -14.40 21.28 11.32
N PRO A 29 -15.42 21.72 12.08
CA PRO A 29 -16.59 20.92 12.40
C PRO A 29 -17.65 21.00 11.30
N GLY A 30 -18.20 19.85 10.92
CA GLY A 30 -19.53 19.69 10.36
C GLY A 30 -19.75 20.09 8.92
N ARG A 31 -19.77 19.09 8.07
CA ARG A 31 -20.60 18.75 6.88
C ARG A 31 -19.75 17.91 5.94
N GLY A 32 -20.19 16.69 5.66
CA GLY A 32 -19.57 15.86 4.65
C GLY A 32 -19.63 16.52 3.27
N LYS A 33 -18.53 17.06 2.86
CA LYS A 33 -18.08 17.34 1.49
C LYS A 33 -16.74 18.07 1.59
N ALA A 34 -15.73 17.49 0.95
CA ALA A 34 -14.46 18.13 0.61
C ALA A 34 -13.55 18.52 1.78
N LEU A 35 -12.89 17.56 2.39
CA LEU A 35 -11.60 17.76 3.04
C LEU A 35 -10.61 16.71 2.56
N MET A 36 -10.43 16.65 1.26
CA MET A 36 -9.27 16.05 0.64
C MET A 36 -8.20 17.13 0.56
N LEU A 37 -7.17 16.97 1.40
CA LEU A 37 -5.82 17.48 1.19
C LEU A 37 -5.69 18.96 0.81
N LYS A 38 -5.66 19.83 1.80
CA LYS A 38 -4.88 21.06 1.68
C LYS A 38 -3.41 20.72 1.91
N GLN A 39 -2.70 20.51 0.83
CA GLN A 39 -1.24 20.55 0.82
C GLN A 39 -0.80 21.93 1.30
N ILE A 40 -0.10 22.01 2.41
CA ILE A 40 0.51 23.26 2.87
C ILE A 40 1.65 23.58 1.89
N ARG A 41 1.41 24.50 0.98
CA ARG A 41 2.49 25.19 0.27
C ARG A 41 3.10 26.18 1.23
N MET A 42 4.29 25.93 1.68
CA MET A 42 5.18 27.00 2.14
C MET A 42 5.78 27.65 0.92
N ASP A 43 5.46 28.92 0.72
CA ASP A 43 6.04 29.77 -0.32
C ASP A 43 7.54 29.93 -0.04
N ALA A 44 8.36 29.30 -0.86
CA ALA A 44 9.77 29.65 -0.98
C ALA A 44 9.91 30.63 -2.16
N SER A 45 9.91 31.92 -1.86
CA SER A 45 10.32 32.96 -2.79
C SER A 45 11.83 33.12 -2.76
N ASN A 46 12.41 33.26 -3.96
CA ASN A 46 13.70 33.83 -4.34
C ASN A 46 14.95 32.94 -4.28
N GLY A 47 15.60 32.88 -5.45
CA GLY A 47 17.01 32.58 -5.55
C GLY A 47 17.48 32.12 -6.93
N ASP A 48 17.70 33.05 -7.81
CA ASP A 48 18.71 33.14 -8.87
C ASP A 48 19.12 31.95 -9.73
N GLY A 49 19.04 32.24 -11.03
CA GLY A 49 19.43 31.37 -12.12
C GLY A 49 20.91 30.99 -12.14
N VAL A 50 21.16 29.74 -12.44
CA VAL A 50 22.45 29.27 -12.96
C VAL A 50 22.21 28.56 -14.30
N SER A 51 22.75 29.16 -15.33
CA SER A 51 22.83 28.65 -16.69
C SER A 51 23.61 27.34 -16.71
N ALA A 52 22.96 26.24 -17.06
CA ALA A 52 23.62 24.97 -17.29
C ALA A 52 23.96 24.80 -18.77
N SER A 53 25.24 24.76 -19.05
CA SER A 53 25.86 24.47 -20.33
C SER A 53 25.44 23.09 -20.85
N GLN A 54 24.99 23.05 -22.10
CA GLN A 54 24.61 21.84 -22.84
C GLN A 54 25.86 21.01 -23.13
N GLY A 55 26.07 19.97 -22.32
CA GLY A 55 26.89 18.82 -22.66
C GLY A 55 26.01 17.74 -23.27
N ARG A 56 26.22 17.41 -24.55
CA ARG A 56 25.56 16.35 -25.30
C ARG A 56 26.08 15.01 -24.78
N ALA A 57 25.55 14.55 -23.63
CA ALA A 57 25.83 13.23 -23.10
C ALA A 57 25.12 12.17 -23.95
N ALA A 58 25.84 11.10 -24.28
CA ALA A 58 25.28 9.90 -24.90
C ALA A 58 24.00 9.49 -24.13
N ARG A 59 22.89 9.28 -24.85
CA ARG A 59 21.62 8.82 -24.27
C ARG A 59 21.89 7.49 -23.57
N ASP A 60 21.97 7.52 -22.23
CA ASP A 60 21.91 6.31 -21.43
C ASP A 60 20.54 5.70 -21.70
N THR A 61 20.51 4.56 -22.38
CA THR A 61 19.28 3.87 -22.81
C THR A 61 18.59 3.16 -21.65
N ARG A 62 19.10 3.29 -20.42
CA ARG A 62 18.47 2.74 -19.23
C ARG A 62 17.23 3.56 -18.88
N LEU A 63 16.14 2.86 -18.63
CA LEU A 63 14.95 3.49 -18.07
C LEU A 63 15.29 4.13 -16.73
N PRO A 64 14.77 5.34 -16.45
CA PRO A 64 14.94 5.95 -15.15
C PRO A 64 14.30 5.06 -14.08
N LEU A 65 14.87 5.09 -12.87
CA LEU A 65 14.27 4.44 -11.70
C LEU A 65 12.88 5.03 -11.42
N PRO A 66 11.98 4.28 -10.75
CA PRO A 66 10.66 4.78 -10.41
C PRO A 66 10.72 6.07 -9.60
N SER A 67 9.97 7.08 -10.02
CA SER A 67 9.81 8.34 -9.28
C SER A 67 8.72 8.26 -8.22
N PHE A 68 7.85 7.26 -8.30
CA PHE A 68 6.80 7.03 -7.30
C PHE A 68 6.50 5.55 -7.07
N PHE A 69 6.01 5.27 -5.87
CA PHE A 69 5.54 3.94 -5.45
C PHE A 69 4.16 4.05 -4.80
N ILE A 70 3.24 3.16 -5.18
CA ILE A 70 1.98 2.96 -4.47
C ILE A 70 2.13 1.70 -3.65
N ILE A 71 2.35 1.86 -2.35
CA ILE A 71 2.76 0.76 -1.46
C ILE A 71 1.62 0.18 -0.62
N GLY A 72 0.46 0.78 -0.66
CA GLY A 72 -0.78 0.32 -0.09
C GLY A 72 -0.83 0.10 1.32
N PRO A 73 -1.19 -0.76 2.19
CA PRO A 73 -0.95 -2.22 2.21
C PRO A 73 -1.83 -3.05 1.26
N PRO A 74 -1.61 -4.37 1.17
CA PRO A 74 -2.45 -5.22 0.31
C PRO A 74 -3.93 -5.13 0.67
N ARG A 75 -4.83 -5.12 -0.33
CA ARG A 75 -6.30 -5.08 -0.22
C ARG A 75 -6.91 -3.73 0.15
N THR A 76 -6.24 -2.66 -0.22
CA THR A 76 -6.70 -1.28 0.00
C THR A 76 -7.01 -0.49 -1.28
N GLY A 77 -7.20 -1.17 -2.43
CA GLY A 77 -7.53 -0.50 -3.69
C GLY A 77 -6.36 -0.31 -4.66
N THR A 78 -5.14 -0.76 -4.32
CA THR A 78 -3.94 -0.63 -5.16
C THR A 78 -4.08 -1.21 -6.57
N SER A 79 -4.94 -2.23 -6.76
CA SER A 79 -5.19 -2.79 -8.11
C SER A 79 -5.99 -1.86 -8.99
N TRP A 80 -6.88 -1.07 -8.41
CA TRP A 80 -7.61 -0.03 -9.12
C TRP A 80 -6.66 1.08 -9.58
N LEU A 81 -5.82 1.59 -8.68
CA LEU A 81 -4.82 2.59 -9.06
C LEU A 81 -3.87 2.08 -10.14
N HIS A 82 -3.42 0.82 -10.06
CA HIS A 82 -2.62 0.24 -11.12
C HIS A 82 -3.34 0.27 -12.48
N GLU A 83 -4.62 -0.14 -12.53
CA GLU A 83 -5.41 -0.15 -13.77
C GLU A 83 -5.58 1.26 -14.35
N VAL A 84 -5.87 2.23 -13.48
CA VAL A 84 -6.13 3.62 -13.89
C VAL A 84 -4.85 4.31 -14.36
N LEU A 85 -3.74 4.16 -13.63
CA LEU A 85 -2.47 4.82 -13.92
C LEU A 85 -1.69 4.16 -15.07
N SER A 86 -1.94 2.89 -15.40
CA SER A 86 -1.16 2.13 -16.38
C SER A 86 -1.14 2.74 -17.79
N ARG A 87 -2.14 3.56 -18.15
CA ARG A 87 -2.21 4.27 -19.43
C ARG A 87 -1.47 5.60 -19.43
N HIS A 88 -1.18 6.16 -18.27
CA HIS A 88 -0.64 7.49 -18.09
C HIS A 88 0.80 7.49 -17.53
N THR A 89 1.26 6.35 -17.06
CA THR A 89 2.60 6.13 -16.48
C THR A 89 3.22 4.85 -17.01
N LEU A 90 4.51 4.66 -16.79
CA LEU A 90 5.21 3.42 -17.08
C LEU A 90 5.23 2.56 -15.82
N LEU A 91 4.36 1.57 -15.77
CA LEU A 91 4.29 0.57 -14.70
C LEU A 91 4.83 -0.78 -15.18
N PRO A 92 5.31 -1.65 -14.28
CA PRO A 92 5.75 -2.99 -14.66
C PRO A 92 4.68 -3.77 -15.41
N SER A 93 5.08 -4.45 -16.48
CA SER A 93 4.21 -5.24 -17.34
C SER A 93 4.99 -6.42 -17.96
N PRO A 94 4.38 -7.61 -18.11
CA PRO A 94 2.99 -7.96 -17.75
C PRO A 94 2.79 -8.25 -16.25
N THR A 95 3.84 -8.29 -15.45
CA THR A 95 3.78 -8.46 -14.00
C THR A 95 3.47 -7.13 -13.35
N LYS A 96 2.41 -7.07 -12.52
CA LYS A 96 2.00 -5.86 -11.80
C LYS A 96 3.00 -5.48 -10.70
N GLU A 97 3.50 -6.46 -9.97
CA GLU A 97 4.34 -6.29 -8.79
C GLU A 97 5.66 -7.05 -9.00
N THR A 98 6.78 -6.33 -9.11
CA THR A 98 8.08 -6.97 -9.34
C THR A 98 8.62 -7.65 -8.10
N ARG A 99 8.21 -7.17 -6.92
CA ARG A 99 8.76 -7.58 -5.63
C ARG A 99 10.28 -7.40 -5.54
N PHE A 100 10.82 -6.44 -6.27
CA PHE A 100 12.25 -6.21 -6.35
C PHE A 100 12.82 -5.77 -5.01
N PHE A 101 12.26 -4.71 -4.42
CA PHE A 101 12.83 -4.13 -3.21
C PHE A 101 12.61 -5.00 -1.96
N ASP A 102 11.59 -5.86 -1.91
CA ASP A 102 11.40 -6.80 -0.80
C ASP A 102 12.10 -8.15 -1.01
N ASN A 103 11.95 -8.80 -2.17
CA ASN A 103 12.34 -10.21 -2.36
C ASN A 103 13.42 -10.47 -3.40
N HIS A 104 13.67 -9.54 -4.35
CA HIS A 104 14.51 -9.84 -5.53
C HIS A 104 15.62 -8.81 -5.75
N PHE A 105 16.00 -8.07 -4.73
CA PHE A 105 16.97 -6.98 -4.84
C PHE A 105 18.34 -7.44 -5.34
N GLU A 106 18.76 -8.64 -4.97
CA GLU A 106 20.01 -9.26 -5.40
C GLU A 106 20.09 -9.57 -6.90
N ARG A 107 18.96 -9.50 -7.62
CA ARG A 107 18.92 -9.65 -9.08
C ARG A 107 19.43 -8.42 -9.83
N GLY A 108 19.59 -7.31 -9.15
CA GLY A 108 20.11 -6.07 -9.70
C GLY A 108 19.10 -5.27 -10.54
N PHE A 109 19.44 -4.02 -10.81
CA PHE A 109 18.56 -3.08 -11.50
C PHE A 109 18.29 -3.42 -12.96
N ASP A 110 19.20 -4.11 -13.65
CA ASP A 110 18.95 -4.54 -15.04
C ASP A 110 17.77 -5.54 -15.10
N TRP A 111 17.71 -6.46 -14.14
CA TRP A 111 16.56 -7.35 -14.01
C TRP A 111 15.27 -6.58 -13.66
N TYR A 112 15.37 -5.61 -12.77
CA TYR A 112 14.23 -4.78 -12.38
C TYR A 112 13.69 -3.95 -13.55
N ASN A 113 14.58 -3.28 -14.26
CA ASN A 113 14.25 -2.44 -15.40
C ASN A 113 13.63 -3.21 -16.57
N ALA A 114 13.99 -4.48 -16.75
CA ALA A 114 13.42 -5.34 -17.79
C ALA A 114 11.88 -5.57 -17.62
N HIS A 115 11.32 -5.25 -16.46
CA HIS A 115 9.86 -5.33 -16.24
C HIS A 115 9.10 -4.10 -16.72
N PHE A 116 9.79 -3.02 -17.04
CA PHE A 116 9.12 -1.80 -17.49
C PHE A 116 9.10 -1.73 -19.03
N PRO A 117 7.97 -1.28 -19.61
CA PRO A 117 7.89 -1.11 -21.05
C PRO A 117 8.83 0.00 -21.53
N THR A 118 9.52 -0.25 -22.63
CA THR A 118 10.28 0.81 -23.31
C THR A 118 9.29 1.80 -23.92
N SER A 119 9.52 3.08 -23.71
CA SER A 119 8.70 4.16 -24.29
C SER A 119 9.58 5.31 -24.70
N THR A 120 9.24 5.91 -25.85
CA THR A 120 9.84 7.17 -26.31
C THR A 120 9.11 8.38 -25.71
N GLU A 121 7.94 8.16 -25.08
CA GLU A 121 7.18 9.21 -24.41
C GLU A 121 7.78 9.53 -23.05
N ASN A 122 7.79 10.81 -22.70
CA ASN A 122 8.26 11.28 -21.40
C ASN A 122 7.18 11.03 -20.32
N ARG A 123 6.95 9.75 -19.98
CA ARG A 123 6.02 9.34 -18.92
C ARG A 123 6.79 8.98 -17.65
N LEU A 124 6.21 9.32 -16.50
CA LEU A 124 6.79 8.94 -15.21
C LEU A 124 6.80 7.43 -15.03
N VAL A 125 7.92 6.92 -14.54
CA VAL A 125 8.09 5.52 -14.14
C VAL A 125 7.62 5.38 -12.70
N GLY A 126 6.83 4.35 -12.41
CA GLY A 126 6.36 4.05 -11.06
C GLY A 126 6.11 2.57 -10.84
N GLU A 127 5.87 2.18 -9.61
CA GLU A 127 5.50 0.80 -9.27
C GLU A 127 4.34 0.77 -8.27
N VAL A 128 3.42 -0.18 -8.45
CA VAL A 128 2.35 -0.47 -7.50
C VAL A 128 2.69 -1.77 -6.79
N ALA A 129 3.26 -1.66 -5.61
CA ALA A 129 3.83 -2.78 -4.85
C ALA A 129 3.36 -2.78 -3.38
N PRO A 130 2.12 -3.23 -3.10
CA PRO A 130 1.53 -3.14 -1.77
C PRO A 130 2.28 -3.91 -0.69
N THR A 131 3.10 -4.90 -1.05
CA THR A 131 3.93 -5.65 -0.10
C THR A 131 5.06 -4.82 0.51
N TYR A 132 5.46 -3.71 -0.15
CA TYR A 132 6.52 -2.85 0.36
C TYR A 132 6.11 -2.09 1.62
N PHE A 133 4.81 -1.85 1.85
CA PHE A 133 4.33 -1.08 2.99
C PHE A 133 4.89 -1.55 4.33
N ALA A 134 4.79 -2.84 4.62
CA ALA A 134 5.26 -3.46 5.87
C ALA A 134 6.70 -4.01 5.78
N SER A 135 7.37 -3.88 4.64
CA SER A 135 8.72 -4.40 4.43
C SER A 135 9.78 -3.38 4.84
N THR A 136 10.46 -3.62 5.96
CA THR A 136 11.61 -2.82 6.39
C THR A 136 12.70 -2.82 5.31
N GLN A 137 12.98 -3.98 4.69
CA GLN A 137 13.99 -4.09 3.64
C GLN A 137 13.64 -3.24 2.42
N ALA A 138 12.38 -3.28 1.96
CA ALA A 138 11.95 -2.46 0.83
C ALA A 138 12.10 -0.96 1.14
N ARG A 139 11.68 -0.54 2.33
CA ARG A 139 11.79 0.85 2.78
C ARG A 139 13.24 1.34 2.81
N GLU A 140 14.14 0.58 3.43
CA GLU A 140 15.55 0.93 3.53
C GLU A 140 16.22 0.98 2.16
N ARG A 141 15.94 0.01 1.29
CA ARG A 141 16.49 -0.05 -0.07
C ARG A 141 16.00 1.12 -0.93
N ILE A 142 14.70 1.44 -0.90
CA ILE A 142 14.13 2.58 -1.61
C ILE A 142 14.72 3.88 -1.06
N GLY A 143 14.74 4.10 0.25
CA GLY A 143 15.30 5.29 0.84
C GLY A 143 16.78 5.51 0.52
N LYS A 144 17.55 4.43 0.38
CA LYS A 144 18.97 4.49 0.00
C LYS A 144 19.19 4.73 -1.49
N THR A 145 18.37 4.14 -2.36
CA THR A 145 18.61 4.15 -3.81
C THR A 145 17.82 5.20 -4.57
N ILE A 146 16.69 5.62 -4.04
CA ILE A 146 15.77 6.60 -4.65
C ILE A 146 15.22 7.51 -3.54
N PRO A 147 16.06 8.30 -2.86
CA PRO A 147 15.64 9.10 -1.70
C PRO A 147 14.58 10.16 -2.03
N GLU A 148 14.46 10.56 -3.28
CA GLU A 148 13.44 11.50 -3.79
C GLU A 148 12.13 10.83 -4.23
N ALA A 149 12.00 9.51 -4.06
CA ALA A 149 10.79 8.79 -4.47
C ALA A 149 9.55 9.26 -3.69
N LYS A 150 8.44 9.46 -4.39
CA LYS A 150 7.14 9.72 -3.79
C LYS A 150 6.42 8.41 -3.48
N VAL A 151 5.85 8.34 -2.29
CA VAL A 151 5.19 7.12 -1.80
C VAL A 151 3.73 7.41 -1.46
N VAL A 152 2.81 6.61 -2.00
CA VAL A 152 1.39 6.68 -1.68
C VAL A 152 0.98 5.48 -0.84
N CYS A 153 0.50 5.73 0.37
CA CYS A 153 -0.10 4.76 1.27
C CYS A 153 -1.63 4.86 1.20
N ILE A 154 -2.34 3.73 1.23
CA ILE A 154 -3.79 3.69 1.20
C ILE A 154 -4.26 2.86 2.39
N PHE A 155 -5.01 3.46 3.30
CA PHE A 155 -5.51 2.77 4.49
C PHE A 155 -6.98 2.38 4.33
N ARG A 156 -7.36 1.30 4.97
CA ARG A 156 -8.72 0.78 5.01
C ARG A 156 -8.99 0.26 6.40
N ASP A 157 -10.27 0.10 6.80
CA ASP A 157 -10.61 -0.65 8.01
C ASP A 157 -9.72 -1.89 8.13
N PRO A 158 -8.88 -1.98 9.19
CA PRO A 158 -7.88 -3.03 9.30
C PRO A 158 -8.48 -4.43 9.38
N VAL A 159 -9.67 -4.59 9.98
CA VAL A 159 -10.37 -5.87 10.09
C VAL A 159 -10.90 -6.30 8.73
N GLU A 160 -11.56 -5.40 7.99
CA GLU A 160 -12.01 -5.68 6.63
C GLU A 160 -10.85 -6.04 5.71
N ARG A 161 -9.71 -5.34 5.85
CA ARG A 161 -8.51 -5.63 5.08
C ARG A 161 -7.96 -7.02 5.37
N VAL A 162 -7.82 -7.40 6.64
CA VAL A 162 -7.34 -8.74 7.06
C VAL A 162 -8.24 -9.82 6.48
N VAL A 163 -9.56 -9.68 6.63
CA VAL A 163 -10.52 -10.62 6.06
C VAL A 163 -10.40 -10.72 4.55
N SER A 164 -10.25 -9.59 3.87
CA SER A 164 -10.07 -9.54 2.42
C SER A 164 -8.77 -10.21 1.97
N LEU A 165 -7.67 -10.00 2.71
CA LEU A 165 -6.38 -10.65 2.42
C LEU A 165 -6.43 -12.16 2.64
N TYR A 166 -7.03 -12.59 3.74
CA TYR A 166 -7.26 -14.00 4.00
C TYR A 166 -8.06 -14.68 2.88
N ARG A 167 -9.20 -14.08 2.50
CA ARG A 167 -10.05 -14.61 1.42
C ARG A 167 -9.26 -14.75 0.11
N MET A 168 -8.46 -13.76 -0.22
CA MET A 168 -7.60 -13.81 -1.40
C MET A 168 -6.57 -14.94 -1.30
N LYS A 169 -5.79 -15.02 -0.23
CA LYS A 169 -4.77 -16.06 -0.04
C LYS A 169 -5.40 -17.46 -0.08
N ARG A 170 -6.57 -17.62 0.54
CA ARG A 170 -7.31 -18.89 0.56
C ARG A 170 -7.84 -19.26 -0.81
N ALA A 171 -8.46 -18.31 -1.53
CA ALA A 171 -9.01 -18.52 -2.87
C ALA A 171 -7.92 -18.93 -3.90
N TYR A 172 -6.72 -18.39 -3.75
CA TYR A 172 -5.57 -18.75 -4.59
C TYR A 172 -4.78 -19.98 -4.08
N GLY A 173 -5.24 -20.65 -3.02
CA GLY A 173 -4.57 -21.83 -2.50
C GLY A 173 -3.21 -21.55 -1.86
N MET A 174 -2.93 -20.31 -1.47
CA MET A 174 -1.68 -19.93 -0.82
C MET A 174 -1.60 -20.44 0.61
N ILE A 175 -2.75 -20.47 1.31
CA ILE A 175 -2.88 -20.97 2.68
C ILE A 175 -4.00 -22.01 2.80
N PRO A 176 -3.81 -23.11 3.56
CA PRO A 176 -4.82 -24.15 3.75
C PRO A 176 -5.72 -23.90 4.97
N TRP A 177 -5.37 -22.98 5.82
CA TRP A 177 -5.91 -22.82 7.18
C TRP A 177 -7.28 -22.17 7.23
N SER A 178 -8.02 -22.40 8.33
CA SER A 178 -9.15 -21.56 8.72
C SER A 178 -8.72 -20.13 8.96
N PHE A 179 -9.66 -19.20 9.14
CA PHE A 179 -9.31 -17.82 9.41
C PHE A 179 -8.58 -17.68 10.76
N GLU A 180 -9.06 -18.37 11.79
CA GLU A 180 -8.50 -18.40 13.13
C GLU A 180 -7.07 -18.94 13.15
N GLU A 181 -6.82 -20.02 12.41
CA GLU A 181 -5.47 -20.57 12.28
C GLU A 181 -4.58 -19.63 11.45
N ALA A 182 -5.12 -19.02 10.41
CA ALA A 182 -4.35 -18.15 9.51
C ALA A 182 -3.80 -16.91 10.22
N ILE A 183 -4.60 -16.26 11.07
CA ILE A 183 -4.15 -15.07 11.82
C ILE A 183 -3.02 -15.35 12.80
N THR A 184 -2.83 -16.62 13.22
CA THR A 184 -1.73 -17.04 14.10
C THR A 184 -0.51 -17.55 13.35
N ARG A 185 -0.68 -18.04 12.10
CA ARG A 185 0.38 -18.70 11.32
C ARG A 185 0.95 -17.85 10.21
N ASP A 186 0.20 -16.87 9.72
CA ASP A 186 0.59 -15.98 8.64
C ASP A 186 0.66 -14.54 9.16
N SER A 187 1.86 -14.15 9.58
CA SER A 187 2.11 -12.83 10.17
C SER A 187 1.74 -11.67 9.23
N GLU A 188 1.80 -11.85 7.91
CA GLU A 188 1.45 -10.81 6.93
C GLU A 188 0.00 -10.34 7.11
N LEU A 189 -0.91 -11.24 7.56
CA LEU A 189 -2.31 -10.88 7.79
C LEU A 189 -2.46 -9.74 8.80
N LEU A 190 -1.71 -9.76 9.88
CA LEU A 190 -1.78 -8.74 10.93
C LEU A 190 -0.74 -7.63 10.76
N GLU A 191 0.51 -7.98 10.45
CA GLU A 191 1.62 -7.01 10.35
C GLU A 191 1.35 -5.90 9.32
N SER A 192 0.75 -6.23 8.19
CA SER A 192 0.43 -5.22 7.17
C SER A 192 -0.74 -4.28 7.56
N SER A 193 -1.38 -4.49 8.73
CA SER A 193 -2.32 -3.53 9.35
C SER A 193 -1.70 -2.72 10.49
N LYS A 194 -0.43 -2.81 10.76
CA LYS A 194 0.29 -1.91 11.67
C LYS A 194 0.51 -0.57 10.95
N TYR A 195 -0.54 0.20 10.83
CA TYR A 195 -0.59 1.39 9.97
C TYR A 195 0.26 2.52 10.51
N GLY A 196 0.08 2.86 11.78
CA GLY A 196 0.78 3.96 12.44
C GLY A 196 2.28 3.76 12.42
N ALA A 197 2.76 2.61 12.89
CA ALA A 197 4.18 2.28 12.95
C ALA A 197 4.84 2.29 11.56
N ASN A 198 4.21 1.67 10.55
CA ASN A 198 4.77 1.63 9.20
C ASN A 198 4.73 2.99 8.51
N LEU A 199 3.65 3.78 8.66
CA LEU A 199 3.56 5.13 8.09
C LEU A 199 4.64 6.05 8.66
N LYS A 200 4.80 6.06 9.98
CA LYS A 200 5.89 6.81 10.64
C LYS A 200 7.27 6.42 10.11
N ALA A 201 7.51 5.12 9.94
CA ALA A 201 8.77 4.63 9.45
C ALA A 201 9.04 5.08 7.99
N TRP A 202 8.04 5.11 7.12
CA TRP A 202 8.14 5.65 5.76
C TRP A 202 8.41 7.16 5.77
N MET A 203 7.66 7.92 6.57
CA MET A 203 7.86 9.37 6.73
C MET A 203 9.25 9.71 7.30
N HIS A 204 9.76 8.88 8.21
CA HIS A 204 11.13 9.04 8.74
C HIS A 204 12.20 8.76 7.68
N THR A 205 11.97 7.78 6.80
CA THR A 205 12.96 7.35 5.80
C THR A 205 13.06 8.33 4.62
N LEU A 206 11.92 8.81 4.11
CA LEU A 206 11.87 9.63 2.90
C LEU A 206 11.58 11.12 3.19
N GLY A 207 11.06 11.44 4.35
CA GLY A 207 10.50 12.74 4.68
C GLY A 207 8.97 12.78 4.51
N PRO A 208 8.26 13.59 5.34
CA PRO A 208 6.80 13.65 5.33
C PRO A 208 6.24 14.15 4.01
N ASP A 209 6.93 15.06 3.31
CA ASP A 209 6.48 15.64 2.04
C ASP A 209 6.52 14.63 0.87
N GLN A 210 7.23 13.51 1.05
CA GLN A 210 7.33 12.45 0.05
C GLN A 210 6.38 11.28 0.32
N VAL A 211 5.55 11.36 1.37
CA VAL A 211 4.64 10.29 1.75
C VAL A 211 3.21 10.80 1.79
N LEU A 212 2.39 10.38 0.84
CA LEU A 212 0.96 10.67 0.81
C LEU A 212 0.19 9.53 1.48
N ALA A 213 -0.53 9.85 2.55
CA ALA A 213 -1.45 8.94 3.23
C ALA A 213 -2.88 9.19 2.77
N THR A 214 -3.55 8.17 2.24
CA THR A 214 -4.92 8.24 1.73
C THR A 214 -5.78 7.14 2.34
N VAL A 215 -7.09 7.22 2.17
CA VAL A 215 -8.05 6.29 2.73
C VAL A 215 -8.91 5.65 1.64
N TYR A 216 -9.16 4.35 1.75
CA TYR A 216 -9.96 3.60 0.81
C TYR A 216 -11.41 4.08 0.71
N ASP A 217 -11.94 4.61 1.82
CA ASP A 217 -13.29 5.16 1.83
C ASP A 217 -13.42 6.38 0.91
N ASP A 218 -12.38 7.24 0.84
CA ASP A 218 -12.35 8.37 -0.09
C ASP A 218 -12.32 7.89 -1.55
N LEU A 219 -11.54 6.83 -1.82
CA LEU A 219 -11.51 6.20 -3.14
C LEU A 219 -12.88 5.61 -3.52
N ARG A 220 -13.59 5.03 -2.55
CA ARG A 220 -14.92 4.44 -2.78
C ARG A 220 -15.97 5.51 -3.05
N ASP A 221 -15.96 6.58 -2.28
CA ASP A 221 -17.03 7.57 -2.25
C ASP A 221 -16.84 8.65 -3.33
N GLU A 222 -15.59 9.06 -3.59
CA GLU A 222 -15.23 10.15 -4.52
C GLU A 222 -14.04 9.75 -5.41
N PRO A 223 -14.16 8.74 -6.30
CA PRO A 223 -13.02 8.15 -7.01
C PRO A 223 -12.27 9.13 -7.92
N GLN A 224 -12.95 10.12 -8.55
CA GLN A 224 -12.29 11.13 -9.39
C GLN A 224 -11.46 12.07 -8.51
N LEU A 225 -12.03 12.60 -7.44
CA LEU A 225 -11.33 13.51 -6.53
C LEU A 225 -10.13 12.81 -5.87
N TYR A 226 -10.29 11.54 -5.51
CA TYR A 226 -9.22 10.70 -5.01
C TYR A 226 -8.08 10.55 -6.04
N LEU A 227 -8.43 10.28 -7.30
CA LEU A 227 -7.44 10.18 -8.37
C LEU A 227 -6.70 11.49 -8.59
N ASP A 228 -7.42 12.62 -8.62
CA ASP A 228 -6.84 13.96 -8.79
C ASP A 228 -5.79 14.26 -7.69
N CYS A 229 -6.12 13.88 -6.46
CA CYS A 229 -5.19 14.03 -5.34
C CYS A 229 -3.91 13.18 -5.52
N VAL A 230 -4.06 11.91 -5.90
CA VAL A 230 -2.91 11.03 -6.12
C VAL A 230 -2.07 11.51 -7.31
N THR A 231 -2.69 11.90 -8.41
CA THR A 231 -1.98 12.38 -9.61
C THR A 231 -1.23 13.68 -9.36
N ASP A 232 -1.84 14.64 -8.66
CA ASP A 232 -1.18 15.89 -8.24
C ASP A 232 0.06 15.59 -7.39
N PHE A 233 -0.08 14.70 -6.42
CA PHE A 233 1.03 14.34 -5.56
C PHE A 233 2.18 13.68 -6.32
N ILE A 234 1.92 12.67 -7.16
CA ILE A 234 2.98 11.97 -7.89
C ILE A 234 3.52 12.78 -9.09
N GLY A 235 2.83 13.85 -9.50
CA GLY A 235 3.24 14.72 -10.62
C GLY A 235 2.77 14.22 -11.99
N VAL A 236 1.70 13.45 -12.05
CA VAL A 236 1.03 13.04 -13.28
C VAL A 236 -0.07 14.04 -13.61
N PRO A 237 -0.20 14.51 -14.87
CA PRO A 237 -1.33 15.35 -15.25
C PRO A 237 -2.67 14.69 -14.92
N ARG A 238 -3.65 15.47 -14.41
CA ARG A 238 -4.99 14.97 -14.14
C ARG A 238 -5.66 14.47 -15.41
N PHE A 239 -6.48 13.47 -15.27
CA PHE A 239 -7.28 12.90 -16.36
C PHE A 239 -8.61 12.37 -15.82
N GLU A 240 -9.60 12.30 -16.69
CA GLU A 240 -10.96 11.85 -16.37
C GLU A 240 -11.02 10.31 -16.29
N LEU A 241 -11.72 9.82 -15.28
CA LEU A 241 -12.04 8.39 -15.16
C LEU A 241 -13.07 7.98 -16.19
N ALA A 242 -12.82 6.86 -16.88
CA ALA A 242 -13.85 6.25 -17.70
C ALA A 242 -14.99 5.69 -16.81
N PRO A 243 -16.27 5.75 -17.24
CA PRO A 243 -17.40 5.23 -16.46
C PRO A 243 -17.22 3.77 -16.00
N SER A 244 -16.54 2.94 -16.80
CA SER A 244 -16.24 1.55 -16.48
C SER A 244 -15.22 1.38 -15.33
N GLN A 245 -14.49 2.43 -14.97
CA GLN A 245 -13.48 2.41 -13.89
C GLN A 245 -14.09 2.80 -12.55
N ILE A 246 -15.15 3.61 -12.55
CA ILE A 246 -15.83 4.10 -11.35
C ILE A 246 -16.50 2.95 -10.57
N GLY A 247 -17.09 1.96 -11.26
CA GLY A 247 -17.81 0.85 -10.62
C GLY A 247 -16.96 -0.36 -10.16
N ARG A 248 -15.66 -0.38 -10.44
CA ARG A 248 -14.81 -1.57 -10.21
C ARG A 248 -14.13 -1.66 -8.83
N VAL A 249 -14.31 -0.66 -7.98
CA VAL A 249 -13.60 -0.57 -6.70
C VAL A 249 -13.94 -1.74 -5.73
N PHE A 250 -15.02 -2.48 -5.96
CA PHE A 250 -15.63 -3.42 -4.99
C PHE A 250 -15.45 -4.92 -5.25
N ALA A 251 -14.59 -5.36 -6.15
CA ALA A 251 -14.54 -6.76 -6.64
C ALA A 251 -14.14 -7.85 -5.61
N SER A 252 -13.87 -7.53 -4.34
CA SER A 252 -13.41 -8.53 -3.37
C SER A 252 -14.50 -9.38 -2.72
N GLU A 253 -15.76 -8.98 -2.79
CA GLU A 253 -16.88 -9.69 -2.15
C GLU A 253 -17.31 -10.96 -2.90
N THR A 254 -16.93 -11.08 -4.16
CA THR A 254 -17.31 -12.21 -5.03
C THR A 254 -16.37 -13.41 -4.94
N MET A 255 -15.34 -13.36 -4.10
CA MET A 255 -14.41 -14.49 -3.95
C MET A 255 -15.07 -15.66 -3.21
N THR A 256 -14.79 -16.88 -3.67
CA THR A 256 -15.24 -18.12 -3.07
C THR A 256 -14.05 -19.01 -2.72
N HIS A 257 -14.26 -20.01 -1.88
CA HIS A 257 -13.27 -21.06 -1.66
C HIS A 257 -12.90 -21.75 -2.98
N PRO A 258 -11.69 -22.29 -3.12
CA PRO A 258 -11.36 -23.14 -4.26
C PRO A 258 -12.14 -24.46 -4.17
N ARG A 259 -12.64 -24.97 -5.30
CA ARG A 259 -13.27 -26.31 -5.34
C ARG A 259 -12.31 -27.42 -4.92
N ASN A 260 -11.05 -27.29 -5.34
CA ASN A 260 -10.00 -28.23 -4.99
C ASN A 260 -8.73 -27.46 -4.62
N TYR A 261 -8.46 -27.41 -3.33
CA TYR A 261 -7.30 -26.68 -2.79
C TYR A 261 -5.96 -27.14 -3.39
N ARG A 262 -5.74 -28.45 -3.52
CA ARG A 262 -4.47 -28.98 -4.04
C ARG A 262 -4.22 -28.54 -5.48
N ARG A 263 -5.24 -28.62 -6.34
CA ARG A 263 -5.14 -28.17 -7.75
C ARG A 263 -4.89 -26.67 -7.83
N THR A 264 -5.61 -25.89 -7.05
CA THR A 264 -5.42 -24.42 -7.03
C THR A 264 -4.02 -24.05 -6.55
N ARG A 265 -3.53 -24.70 -5.48
CA ARG A 265 -2.17 -24.51 -4.99
C ARG A 265 -1.11 -24.83 -6.05
N SER A 266 -1.26 -25.97 -6.76
CA SER A 266 -0.32 -26.34 -7.82
C SER A 266 -0.35 -25.32 -8.99
N ALA A 267 -1.54 -24.85 -9.37
CA ALA A 267 -1.67 -23.83 -10.41
C ALA A 267 -1.02 -22.49 -10.00
N THR A 268 -1.21 -22.07 -8.75
CA THR A 268 -0.57 -20.86 -8.20
C THR A 268 0.96 -21.02 -8.14
N ALA A 269 1.46 -22.15 -7.65
CA ALA A 269 2.89 -22.45 -7.59
C ALA A 269 3.52 -22.47 -9.00
N MET A 270 2.82 -23.04 -9.99
CA MET A 270 3.27 -23.03 -11.38
C MET A 270 3.30 -21.60 -11.94
N ALA A 271 2.30 -20.78 -11.63
CA ALA A 271 2.28 -19.38 -12.08
C ALA A 271 3.44 -18.59 -11.49
N GLU A 272 3.75 -18.76 -10.19
CA GLU A 272 4.90 -18.11 -9.56
C GLU A 272 6.23 -18.61 -10.15
N TRP A 273 6.37 -19.91 -10.39
CA TRP A 273 7.54 -20.49 -11.05
C TRP A 273 7.78 -19.92 -12.46
N LEU A 274 6.71 -19.73 -13.25
CA LEU A 274 6.78 -19.10 -14.57
C LEU A 274 7.20 -17.63 -14.47
N LYS A 275 6.67 -16.86 -13.51
CA LYS A 275 7.06 -15.46 -13.30
C LYS A 275 8.55 -15.33 -12.94
N VAL A 276 9.05 -16.18 -12.04
CA VAL A 276 10.49 -16.19 -11.68
C VAL A 276 11.37 -16.40 -12.91
N ARG A 277 10.87 -17.10 -13.95
CA ARG A 277 11.55 -17.31 -15.24
C ARG A 277 11.24 -16.27 -16.30
N GLN A 278 10.60 -15.17 -15.92
CA GLN A 278 10.19 -14.08 -16.84
C GLN A 278 9.23 -14.55 -17.97
N LEU A 279 8.46 -15.62 -17.71
CA LEU A 279 7.42 -16.12 -18.61
C LEU A 279 6.04 -15.53 -18.26
N ASP A 280 6.01 -14.25 -17.91
CA ASP A 280 4.82 -13.53 -17.48
C ASP A 280 3.75 -13.44 -18.56
N THR A 281 4.15 -13.39 -19.83
CA THR A 281 3.23 -13.45 -20.99
C THR A 281 2.42 -14.73 -21.01
N VAL A 282 3.03 -15.86 -20.68
CA VAL A 282 2.35 -17.17 -20.56
C VAL A 282 1.36 -17.13 -19.40
N VAL A 283 1.78 -16.61 -18.25
CA VAL A 283 0.88 -16.46 -17.08
C VAL A 283 -0.31 -15.55 -17.41
N ALA A 284 -0.08 -14.45 -18.11
CA ALA A 284 -1.14 -13.52 -18.53
C ALA A 284 -2.12 -14.19 -19.51
N ALA A 285 -1.62 -14.97 -20.46
CA ALA A 285 -2.47 -15.71 -21.41
C ALA A 285 -3.33 -16.77 -20.68
N VAL A 286 -2.74 -17.53 -19.75
CA VAL A 286 -3.47 -18.52 -18.95
C VAL A 286 -4.51 -17.84 -18.06
N LYS A 287 -4.22 -16.69 -17.46
CA LYS A 287 -5.19 -15.92 -16.66
C LYS A 287 -6.42 -15.46 -17.45
N LYS A 288 -6.27 -15.19 -18.75
CA LYS A 288 -7.38 -14.82 -19.62
C LYS A 288 -8.21 -16.03 -20.09
N SER A 289 -7.70 -17.26 -19.91
CA SER A 289 -8.39 -18.48 -20.31
C SER A 289 -9.60 -18.78 -19.42
N PRO A 290 -10.73 -19.19 -20.01
CA PRO A 290 -11.89 -19.66 -19.25
C PRO A 290 -11.60 -20.90 -18.39
N LEU A 291 -10.59 -21.71 -18.75
CA LEU A 291 -10.16 -22.90 -18.01
C LEU A 291 -9.67 -22.53 -16.60
N LEU A 292 -9.09 -21.35 -16.41
CA LEU A 292 -8.65 -20.93 -15.08
C LEU A 292 -9.82 -20.71 -14.12
N LYS A 293 -10.96 -20.23 -14.61
CA LYS A 293 -12.20 -20.08 -13.82
C LYS A 293 -12.74 -21.42 -13.33
N LEU A 294 -12.46 -22.53 -14.04
CA LEU A 294 -12.83 -23.88 -13.62
C LEU A 294 -11.93 -24.42 -12.50
N VAL A 295 -10.70 -23.93 -12.42
CA VAL A 295 -9.70 -24.35 -11.42
C VAL A 295 -9.74 -23.46 -10.17
N LEU A 296 -9.87 -22.15 -10.38
CA LEU A 296 -9.89 -21.15 -9.32
C LEU A 296 -11.35 -20.81 -8.98
N GLY A 297 -11.73 -20.96 -7.71
CA GLY A 297 -13.05 -20.60 -7.22
C GLY A 297 -14.10 -21.68 -7.42
N GLY A 298 -15.37 -21.29 -7.31
CA GLY A 298 -16.55 -22.18 -7.47
C GLY A 298 -16.81 -23.14 -6.32
N GLY A 299 -16.08 -23.02 -5.21
CA GLY A 299 -16.41 -23.64 -3.92
C GLY A 299 -17.45 -22.80 -3.16
N PRO A 300 -17.73 -23.15 -1.90
CA PRO A 300 -18.69 -22.41 -1.08
C PRO A 300 -18.21 -20.97 -0.83
N PRO A 301 -19.14 -20.02 -0.59
CA PRO A 301 -18.79 -18.68 -0.19
C PRO A 301 -18.04 -18.68 1.14
N PHE A 302 -17.24 -17.65 1.40
CA PHE A 302 -16.60 -17.47 2.69
C PHE A 302 -17.64 -17.13 3.76
N ALA A 303 -17.54 -17.77 4.91
CA ALA A 303 -18.37 -17.44 6.07
C ALA A 303 -18.11 -15.99 6.53
N LYS A 304 -19.12 -15.36 7.10
CA LYS A 304 -18.94 -14.11 7.82
C LYS A 304 -18.13 -14.36 9.09
N LEU A 305 -17.36 -13.38 9.49
CA LEU A 305 -16.61 -13.43 10.74
C LEU A 305 -17.59 -13.56 11.92
N SER A 306 -17.25 -14.38 12.91
CA SER A 306 -18.04 -14.41 14.14
C SER A 306 -17.92 -13.07 14.87
N ARG A 307 -18.96 -12.70 15.61
CA ARG A 307 -18.98 -11.43 16.35
C ARG A 307 -17.82 -11.34 17.35
N ASP A 308 -17.55 -12.42 18.07
CA ASP A 308 -16.50 -12.47 19.08
C ASP A 308 -15.10 -12.30 18.45
N LEU A 309 -14.84 -12.96 17.33
CA LEU A 309 -13.57 -12.81 16.62
C LEU A 309 -13.43 -11.43 15.99
N SER A 310 -14.53 -10.88 15.48
CA SER A 310 -14.56 -9.52 14.97
C SER A 310 -14.19 -8.50 16.07
N LEU A 311 -14.82 -8.59 17.25
CA LEU A 311 -14.51 -7.74 18.40
C LEU A 311 -13.05 -7.84 18.84
N LYS A 312 -12.50 -9.06 18.92
CA LYS A 312 -11.08 -9.28 19.25
C LYS A 312 -10.15 -8.62 18.25
N LEU A 313 -10.47 -8.64 16.96
CA LEU A 313 -9.65 -8.00 15.92
C LEU A 313 -9.74 -6.47 16.00
N TYR A 314 -10.92 -5.89 16.20
CA TYR A 314 -11.06 -4.44 16.39
C TYR A 314 -10.31 -3.98 17.64
N GLU A 315 -10.35 -4.73 18.73
CA GLU A 315 -9.59 -4.44 19.94
C GLU A 315 -8.07 -4.55 19.68
N HIS A 316 -7.65 -5.58 18.94
CA HIS A 316 -6.24 -5.77 18.56
C HIS A 316 -5.69 -4.60 17.73
N PHE A 317 -6.48 -4.06 16.80
CA PHE A 317 -6.05 -2.96 15.92
C PHE A 317 -6.33 -1.57 16.47
N ARG A 318 -7.06 -1.44 17.59
CA ARG A 318 -7.40 -0.15 18.18
C ARG A 318 -6.18 0.77 18.36
N PRO A 319 -5.04 0.34 18.93
CA PRO A 319 -3.88 1.21 19.10
C PRO A 319 -3.32 1.73 17.76
N GLU A 320 -3.29 0.91 16.73
CA GLU A 320 -2.82 1.28 15.40
C GLU A 320 -3.77 2.28 14.70
N VAL A 321 -5.07 2.14 14.93
CA VAL A 321 -6.07 3.09 14.42
C VAL A 321 -5.96 4.42 15.13
N GLU A 322 -5.81 4.43 16.47
CA GLU A 322 -5.63 5.65 17.27
C GLU A 322 -4.33 6.38 16.90
N GLU A 323 -3.26 5.65 16.64
CA GLU A 323 -2.01 6.22 16.16
C GLU A 323 -2.19 6.85 14.76
N LEU A 324 -2.91 6.17 13.86
CA LEU A 324 -3.21 6.69 12.53
C LEU A 324 -4.10 7.94 12.58
N GLU A 325 -5.10 7.99 13.49
CA GLU A 325 -5.92 9.19 13.75
C GLU A 325 -5.05 10.38 14.11
N GLY A 326 -4.11 10.18 15.04
CA GLY A 326 -3.18 11.23 15.46
C GLY A 326 -2.30 11.72 14.32
N LEU A 327 -1.78 10.80 13.48
CA LEU A 327 -0.92 11.14 12.35
C LEU A 327 -1.65 11.90 11.24
N LEU A 328 -2.90 11.51 10.95
CA LEU A 328 -3.67 12.08 9.85
C LEU A 328 -4.62 13.20 10.29
N ASN A 329 -4.74 13.46 11.59
CA ASN A 329 -5.74 14.34 12.18
C ASN A 329 -7.15 14.08 11.61
N ARG A 330 -7.52 12.81 11.54
CA ARG A 330 -8.77 12.34 10.95
C ARG A 330 -9.45 11.34 11.88
N ASP A 331 -10.78 11.44 12.03
CA ASP A 331 -11.58 10.50 12.81
C ASP A 331 -11.74 9.16 12.07
N PHE A 332 -11.34 8.06 12.72
CA PHE A 332 -11.53 6.68 12.30
C PHE A 332 -12.33 5.88 13.34
N SER A 333 -13.22 6.52 14.09
CA SER A 333 -14.05 5.84 15.10
C SER A 333 -14.82 4.65 14.52
N ALA A 334 -15.24 4.74 13.25
CA ALA A 334 -15.88 3.64 12.53
C ALA A 334 -15.00 2.39 12.38
N TRP A 335 -13.69 2.53 12.47
CA TRP A 335 -12.72 1.41 12.37
C TRP A 335 -12.36 0.80 13.75
N LYS A 336 -12.99 1.26 14.82
CA LYS A 336 -12.75 0.78 16.20
C LYS A 336 -13.83 -0.18 16.70
N LEU A 337 -14.94 -0.26 15.97
CA LEU A 337 -16.07 -1.11 16.32
C LEU A 337 -16.60 -1.85 15.09
N PRO A 338 -17.09 -3.09 15.26
CA PRO A 338 -17.74 -3.78 14.17
C PRO A 338 -18.90 -2.93 13.65
N SER A 339 -18.95 -2.74 12.33
CA SER A 339 -20.13 -2.15 11.70
C SER A 339 -21.35 -2.93 12.18
N MET A 340 -22.30 -2.25 12.80
CA MET A 340 -23.64 -2.80 13.06
C MET A 340 -24.34 -2.90 11.70
N ALA A 341 -23.87 -3.83 10.86
CA ALA A 341 -24.58 -4.19 9.66
C ALA A 341 -25.98 -4.57 10.09
N THR A 342 -26.92 -3.73 9.76
CA THR A 342 -28.34 -3.85 9.97
C THR A 342 -28.78 -5.29 9.77
N SER A 343 -29.06 -5.98 10.87
CA SER A 343 -29.77 -7.24 10.85
C SER A 343 -31.23 -6.94 10.55
N GLN A 344 -31.48 -6.49 9.33
CA GLN A 344 -32.81 -6.44 8.73
C GLN A 344 -32.73 -7.19 7.43
N SER A 345 -33.10 -8.45 7.50
CA SER A 345 -33.81 -9.03 6.38
C SER A 345 -34.47 -10.32 6.82
N ARG A 346 -35.66 -10.28 6.64
CA ARG A 346 -36.60 -11.37 6.52
C ARG A 346 -36.19 -12.40 5.46
#